data_9f0590cc61d5140b142689ca568b8be0
#
_entry.id   9f0590cc61d5140b142689ca568b8be0
#
_cell.length_a   1.000
_cell.length_b   1.000
_cell.length_c   1.000
_cell.angle_alpha   90.00
_cell.angle_beta   90.00
_cell.angle_gamma   90.00
#
_symmetry.space_group_name_H-M   'P 1'
#
loop_
_entity.id
_entity.type
_entity.pdbx_description
1 polymer ?
#
loop_
_entity_poly.entity_id
_entity_poly.type
_entity_poly.pdbx_seq_one_letter_code
_entity_poly.pdbx_strand_id
1 'polypeptide(L)'
;MIVVDDRLLFEILSGTETTELAHRAARGIATTFSWYYRLSRAISTGRVDGSLTREFAALSDDRRAYVHALLEDLPNAVEILHPRDLVPPMSAVAALTSVNFLTAEAIAASLILEAPILVSTRSALMDRAASQAGVECLVIRT
;
A
#
# COMPACT_ATOMS: atom_id res chain seq x y z
N MET A 1 1.78 13.51 -2.89
CA MET A 1 1.13 12.28 -2.34
C MET A 1 1.70 11.06 -3.03
N ILE A 2 1.73 9.93 -2.35
CA ILE A 2 2.16 8.63 -2.88
C ILE A 2 1.12 7.56 -2.51
N VAL A 3 0.99 6.53 -3.35
CA VAL A 3 0.18 5.35 -3.05
C VAL A 3 1.14 4.23 -2.67
N VAL A 4 1.02 3.68 -1.47
CA VAL A 4 1.97 2.70 -0.92
C VAL A 4 1.33 1.32 -0.75
N ASP A 5 2.14 0.28 -0.94
CA ASP A 5 1.71 -1.10 -0.68
C ASP A 5 1.67 -1.42 0.82
N ASP A 6 1.24 -2.62 1.16
CA ASP A 6 1.07 -3.08 2.53
C ASP A 6 2.36 -3.04 3.34
N ARG A 7 3.48 -3.44 2.75
CA ARG A 7 4.77 -3.43 3.44
C ARG A 7 5.28 -2.02 3.72
N LEU A 8 5.20 -1.13 2.74
CA LEU A 8 5.61 0.26 2.92
C LEU A 8 4.69 0.98 3.93
N LEU A 9 3.40 0.67 3.90
CA LEU A 9 2.48 1.17 4.92
C LEU A 9 2.90 0.69 6.32
N PHE A 10 3.23 -0.59 6.48
CA PHE A 10 3.73 -1.10 7.74
C PHE A 10 4.97 -0.35 8.23
N GLU A 11 5.93 -0.10 7.35
CA GLU A 11 7.15 0.62 7.72
C GLU A 11 6.84 2.04 8.20
N ILE A 12 5.95 2.74 7.51
CA ILE A 12 5.52 4.08 7.91
C ILE A 12 4.83 4.05 9.28
N LEU A 13 3.89 3.14 9.48
CA LEU A 13 3.15 3.05 10.74
C LEU A 13 4.02 2.61 11.92
N SER A 14 5.01 1.76 11.66
CA SER A 14 5.94 1.29 12.71
C SER A 14 7.11 2.24 12.96
N GLY A 15 7.29 3.26 12.12
CA GLY A 15 8.41 4.19 12.23
C GLY A 15 9.74 3.58 11.81
N THR A 16 9.72 2.55 10.96
CA THR A 16 10.92 1.85 10.46
C THR A 16 11.22 2.18 9.00
N GLU A 17 10.52 3.15 8.43
CA GLU A 17 10.70 3.55 7.05
C GLU A 17 12.11 4.10 6.78
N THR A 18 12.58 3.86 5.54
CA THR A 18 13.84 4.44 5.07
C THR A 18 13.71 5.96 4.94
N THR A 19 14.85 6.65 4.93
CA THR A 19 14.88 8.11 4.70
C THR A 19 14.22 8.49 3.37
N GLU A 20 14.43 7.69 2.32
CA GLU A 20 13.79 7.91 1.02
C GLU A 20 12.27 7.84 1.13
N LEU A 21 11.76 6.78 1.77
CA LEU A 21 10.32 6.62 1.95
C LEU A 21 9.72 7.74 2.79
N ALA A 22 10.36 8.09 3.90
CA ALA A 22 9.93 9.18 4.76
C ALA A 22 9.86 10.51 4.00
N HIS A 23 10.84 10.80 3.16
CA HIS A 23 10.87 12.01 2.34
C HIS A 23 9.70 12.04 1.35
N ARG A 24 9.45 10.92 0.67
CA ARG A 24 8.33 10.83 -0.28
C ARG A 24 6.97 10.89 0.42
N ALA A 25 6.86 10.31 1.59
CA ALA A 25 5.63 10.28 2.39
C ALA A 25 5.25 11.63 3.01
N ALA A 26 6.22 12.56 3.11
CA ALA A 26 6.01 13.85 3.77
C ALA A 26 4.90 14.70 3.14
N ARG A 27 4.58 14.47 1.87
CA ARG A 27 3.52 15.19 1.13
C ARG A 27 2.17 14.50 1.21
N GLY A 28 2.06 13.41 1.94
CA GLY A 28 0.84 12.65 2.11
C GLY A 28 0.95 11.24 1.54
N ILE A 29 0.24 10.33 2.17
CA ILE A 29 0.21 8.93 1.79
C ILE A 29 -1.23 8.48 1.58
N ALA A 30 -1.39 7.57 0.63
CA ALA A 30 -2.61 6.81 0.40
C ALA A 30 -2.25 5.33 0.28
N THR A 31 -3.21 4.49 0.54
CA THR A 31 -3.10 3.06 0.26
C THR A 31 -4.44 2.56 -0.27
N THR A 32 -4.49 1.33 -0.71
CA THR A 32 -5.74 0.73 -1.16
C THR A 32 -6.40 -0.04 -0.01
N PHE A 33 -7.71 -0.26 -0.14
CA PHE A 33 -8.42 -1.14 0.78
C PHE A 33 -7.79 -2.55 0.81
N SER A 34 -7.40 -3.08 -0.33
CA SER A 34 -6.80 -4.42 -0.41
C SER A 34 -5.49 -4.50 0.36
N TRP A 35 -4.61 -3.52 0.20
CA TRP A 35 -3.34 -3.50 0.92
C TRP A 35 -3.53 -3.27 2.42
N TYR A 36 -4.42 -2.36 2.78
CA TYR A 36 -4.77 -2.15 4.18
C TYR A 36 -5.31 -3.43 4.82
N TYR A 37 -6.24 -4.10 4.14
CA TYR A 37 -6.81 -5.37 4.62
C TYR A 37 -5.74 -6.45 4.75
N ARG A 38 -4.86 -6.60 3.76
CA ARG A 38 -3.76 -7.59 3.82
C ARG A 38 -2.84 -7.35 5.00
N LEU A 39 -2.47 -6.09 5.26
CA LEU A 39 -1.64 -5.74 6.40
C LEU A 39 -2.35 -6.04 7.71
N SER A 40 -3.59 -5.61 7.86
CA SER A 40 -4.39 -5.86 9.07
C SER A 40 -4.54 -7.35 9.34
N ARG A 41 -4.83 -8.13 8.30
CA ARG A 41 -4.96 -9.58 8.41
C ARG A 41 -3.66 -10.24 8.82
N ALA A 42 -2.55 -9.86 8.22
CA ALA A 42 -1.23 -10.43 8.53
C ALA A 42 -0.87 -10.22 10.02
N ILE A 43 -1.15 -9.04 10.53
CA ILE A 43 -0.83 -8.70 11.92
C ILE A 43 -1.80 -9.35 12.91
N SER A 44 -3.07 -9.47 12.56
CA SER A 44 -4.12 -10.00 13.45
C SER A 44 -4.08 -11.51 13.59
N THR A 45 -3.51 -12.26 12.65
CA THR A 45 -3.51 -13.73 12.70
C THR A 45 -2.57 -14.31 13.75
N GLY A 46 -1.58 -13.55 14.21
CA GLY A 46 -0.58 -14.01 15.17
C GLY A 46 0.38 -15.07 14.61
N ARG A 47 0.31 -15.37 13.32
CA ARG A 47 1.21 -16.34 12.69
C ARG A 47 2.45 -15.62 12.17
N VAL A 48 3.58 -16.33 12.21
CA VAL A 48 4.83 -15.86 11.61
C VAL A 48 5.06 -16.71 10.36
N ASP A 49 4.51 -16.24 9.22
CA ASP A 49 4.50 -16.99 7.96
C ASP A 49 5.19 -16.27 6.78
N GLY A 50 5.74 -15.08 7.02
CA GLY A 50 6.43 -14.31 6.00
C GLY A 50 7.32 -13.22 6.57
N SER A 51 7.97 -12.45 5.70
CA SER A 51 8.88 -11.38 6.11
C SER A 51 8.18 -10.28 6.92
N LEU A 52 6.98 -9.90 6.50
CA LEU A 52 6.21 -8.85 7.16
C LEU A 52 5.83 -9.27 8.60
N THR A 53 5.32 -10.49 8.77
CA THR A 53 4.93 -11.00 10.09
C THR A 53 6.15 -11.23 10.98
N ARG A 54 7.30 -11.61 10.42
CA ARG A 54 8.55 -11.70 11.18
C ARG A 54 9.03 -10.34 11.67
N GLU A 55 8.96 -9.32 10.81
CA GLU A 55 9.34 -7.96 11.19
C GLU A 55 8.42 -7.40 12.27
N PHE A 56 7.11 -7.65 12.16
CA PHE A 56 6.16 -7.27 13.20
C PHE A 56 6.48 -7.98 14.53
N ALA A 57 6.74 -9.29 14.50
CA ALA A 57 7.07 -10.05 15.68
C ALA A 57 8.38 -9.60 16.35
N ALA A 58 9.32 -9.03 15.57
CA ALA A 58 10.59 -8.52 16.08
C ALA A 58 10.47 -7.16 16.77
N LEU A 59 9.36 -6.46 16.61
CA LEU A 59 9.12 -5.19 17.31
C LEU A 59 8.96 -5.43 18.83
N SER A 60 9.23 -4.40 19.63
CA SER A 60 8.92 -4.44 21.07
C SER A 60 7.41 -4.59 21.30
N ASP A 61 7.03 -5.05 22.49
CA ASP A 61 5.61 -5.19 22.85
C ASP A 61 4.85 -3.87 22.69
N ASP A 62 5.45 -2.77 23.16
CA ASP A 62 4.83 -1.46 23.07
C ASP A 62 4.67 -1.01 21.61
N ARG A 63 5.65 -1.29 20.76
CA ARG A 63 5.60 -0.92 19.35
C ARG A 63 4.56 -1.78 18.61
N ARG A 64 4.46 -3.07 18.91
CA ARG A 64 3.43 -3.94 18.34
C ARG A 64 2.03 -3.46 18.72
N ALA A 65 1.82 -3.12 19.99
CA ALA A 65 0.54 -2.57 20.43
C ALA A 65 0.20 -1.26 19.73
N TYR A 66 1.18 -0.41 19.53
CA TYR A 66 1.01 0.87 18.82
C TYR A 66 0.60 0.65 17.36
N VAL A 67 1.30 -0.21 16.63
CA VAL A 67 0.96 -0.52 15.23
C VAL A 67 -0.43 -1.14 15.14
N HIS A 68 -0.76 -2.06 16.05
CA HIS A 68 -2.06 -2.70 16.08
C HIS A 68 -3.18 -1.67 16.26
N ALA A 69 -3.00 -0.74 17.19
CA ALA A 69 -3.96 0.34 17.44
C ALA A 69 -4.13 1.25 16.22
N LEU A 70 -3.04 1.58 15.53
CA LEU A 70 -3.10 2.38 14.29
C LEU A 70 -3.87 1.67 13.17
N LEU A 71 -3.77 0.35 13.09
CA LEU A 71 -4.50 -0.42 12.07
C LEU A 71 -5.98 -0.58 12.41
N GLU A 72 -6.35 -0.63 13.68
CA GLU A 72 -7.75 -0.67 14.10
C GLU A 72 -8.46 0.68 13.86
N ASP A 73 -7.72 1.77 13.98
CA ASP A 73 -8.21 3.12 13.76
C ASP A 73 -7.17 3.88 12.93
N LEU A 74 -7.20 3.63 11.63
CA LEU A 74 -6.21 4.17 10.72
C LEU A 74 -6.23 5.71 10.73
N PRO A 75 -5.05 6.35 10.91
CA PRO A 75 -5.00 7.82 10.93
C PRO A 75 -5.59 8.45 9.66
N ASN A 76 -6.33 9.53 9.82
CA ASN A 76 -6.91 10.27 8.68
C ASN A 76 -5.87 10.79 7.70
N ALA A 77 -4.61 10.91 8.14
CA ALA A 77 -3.49 11.25 7.27
C ALA A 77 -3.18 10.18 6.22
N VAL A 78 -3.63 8.94 6.45
CA VAL A 78 -3.55 7.86 5.45
C VAL A 78 -4.87 7.86 4.68
N GLU A 79 -4.82 8.24 3.41
CA GLU A 79 -6.02 8.30 2.59
C GLU A 79 -6.36 6.92 2.01
N ILE A 80 -7.63 6.54 2.08
CA ILE A 80 -8.18 5.37 1.38
C ILE A 80 -9.38 5.86 0.59
N LEU A 81 -9.35 5.64 -0.72
CA LEU A 81 -10.43 6.08 -1.59
C LEU A 81 -11.66 5.17 -1.43
N HIS A 82 -12.82 5.78 -1.56
CA HIS A 82 -14.09 5.07 -1.47
C HIS A 82 -14.28 4.18 -2.71
N PRO A 83 -14.80 2.94 -2.56
CA PRO A 83 -15.04 2.03 -3.69
C PRO A 83 -15.88 2.64 -4.80
N ARG A 84 -16.86 3.49 -4.45
CA ARG A 84 -17.68 4.19 -5.43
C ARG A 84 -16.85 5.00 -6.42
N ASP A 85 -15.77 5.61 -5.96
CA ASP A 85 -14.89 6.43 -6.81
C ASP A 85 -13.90 5.57 -7.59
N LEU A 86 -13.56 4.39 -7.07
CA LEU A 86 -12.57 3.49 -7.66
C LEU A 86 -13.13 2.61 -8.78
N VAL A 87 -14.39 2.19 -8.71
CA VAL A 87 -14.94 1.20 -9.65
C VAL A 87 -14.89 1.67 -11.10
N PRO A 88 -15.28 2.90 -11.48
CA PRO A 88 -15.18 3.32 -12.88
C PRO A 88 -13.75 3.28 -13.44
N PRO A 89 -12.72 3.85 -12.81
CA PRO A 89 -11.35 3.74 -13.32
C PRO A 89 -10.80 2.31 -13.26
N MET A 90 -11.17 1.50 -12.26
CA MET A 90 -10.79 0.08 -12.23
C MET A 90 -11.32 -0.67 -13.44
N SER A 91 -12.56 -0.43 -13.82
CA SER A 91 -13.18 -1.04 -15.01
C SER A 91 -12.48 -0.59 -16.30
N ALA A 92 -12.09 0.67 -16.38
CA ALA A 92 -11.35 1.19 -17.52
C ALA A 92 -9.96 0.54 -17.65
N VAL A 93 -9.25 0.37 -16.55
CA VAL A 93 -7.95 -0.32 -16.52
C VAL A 93 -8.10 -1.79 -16.94
N ALA A 94 -9.12 -2.48 -16.43
CA ALA A 94 -9.40 -3.87 -16.78
C ALA A 94 -9.73 -4.06 -18.26
N ALA A 95 -10.27 -3.03 -18.92
CA ALA A 95 -10.53 -3.05 -20.36
C ALA A 95 -9.26 -2.86 -21.18
N LEU A 96 -8.23 -2.20 -20.64
CA LEU A 96 -6.97 -1.95 -21.33
C LEU A 96 -5.99 -3.11 -21.24
N THR A 97 -5.96 -3.80 -20.10
CA THR A 97 -4.93 -4.80 -19.81
C THR A 97 -5.47 -5.86 -18.85
N SER A 98 -4.80 -7.01 -18.84
CA SER A 98 -5.09 -8.06 -17.87
C SER A 98 -4.59 -7.64 -16.49
N VAL A 99 -5.49 -7.51 -15.53
CA VAL A 99 -5.20 -7.12 -14.15
C VAL A 99 -5.99 -7.98 -13.18
N ASN A 100 -5.45 -8.16 -11.96
CA ASN A 100 -6.22 -8.64 -10.84
C ASN A 100 -6.85 -7.46 -10.09
N PHE A 101 -7.71 -7.75 -9.12
CA PHE A 101 -8.41 -6.73 -8.35
C PHE A 101 -7.44 -5.77 -7.65
N LEU A 102 -6.43 -6.31 -6.98
CA LEU A 102 -5.44 -5.52 -6.23
C LEU A 102 -4.70 -4.53 -7.14
N THR A 103 -4.25 -5.00 -8.31
CA THR A 103 -3.55 -4.17 -9.28
C THR A 103 -4.46 -3.10 -9.85
N ALA A 104 -5.68 -3.45 -10.24
CA ALA A 104 -6.65 -2.50 -10.77
C ALA A 104 -6.96 -1.40 -9.74
N GLU A 105 -7.11 -1.77 -8.48
CA GLU A 105 -7.39 -0.82 -7.40
C GLU A 105 -6.23 0.15 -7.20
N ALA A 106 -4.99 -0.34 -7.17
CA ALA A 106 -3.81 0.50 -7.01
C ALA A 106 -3.66 1.51 -8.16
N ILE A 107 -3.84 1.06 -9.40
CA ILE A 107 -3.75 1.92 -10.57
C ILE A 107 -4.87 2.95 -10.56
N ALA A 108 -6.10 2.57 -10.24
CA ALA A 108 -7.22 3.48 -10.14
C ALA A 108 -6.96 4.57 -9.07
N ALA A 109 -6.44 4.20 -7.92
CA ALA A 109 -6.06 5.15 -6.88
C ALA A 109 -4.99 6.13 -7.36
N SER A 110 -3.96 5.63 -8.04
CA SER A 110 -2.91 6.46 -8.64
C SER A 110 -3.47 7.46 -9.65
N LEU A 111 -4.39 7.03 -10.51
CA LEU A 111 -5.02 7.89 -11.51
C LEU A 111 -5.84 9.00 -10.85
N ILE A 112 -6.67 8.66 -9.86
CA ILE A 112 -7.53 9.64 -9.18
C ILE A 112 -6.69 10.66 -8.40
N LEU A 113 -5.66 10.20 -7.70
CA LEU A 113 -4.82 11.05 -6.84
C LEU A 113 -3.70 11.74 -7.61
N GLU A 114 -3.48 11.36 -8.85
CA GLU A 114 -2.33 11.83 -9.66
C GLU A 114 -1.03 11.62 -8.89
N ALA A 115 -0.86 10.43 -8.31
CA ALA A 115 0.23 10.10 -7.42
C ALA A 115 0.92 8.80 -7.86
N PRO A 116 2.26 8.69 -7.74
CA PRO A 116 2.95 7.47 -8.08
C PRO A 116 2.60 6.34 -7.10
N ILE A 117 2.66 5.11 -7.61
CA ILE A 117 2.57 3.90 -6.79
C ILE A 117 3.97 3.53 -6.33
N LEU A 118 4.15 3.34 -5.04
CA LEU A 118 5.39 2.84 -4.46
C LEU A 118 5.16 1.44 -3.91
N VAL A 119 5.99 0.51 -4.34
CA VAL A 119 5.90 -0.90 -3.91
C VAL A 119 7.23 -1.35 -3.34
N SER A 120 7.17 -2.28 -2.41
CA SER A 120 8.37 -2.87 -1.78
C SER A 120 9.01 -3.95 -2.64
N THR A 121 8.23 -4.58 -3.51
CA THR A 121 8.67 -5.67 -4.36
C THR A 121 8.15 -5.48 -5.78
N ARG A 122 9.03 -5.69 -6.76
CA ARG A 122 8.66 -5.60 -8.18
C ARG A 122 7.63 -6.67 -8.54
N SER A 123 6.64 -6.27 -9.30
CA SER A 123 5.63 -7.15 -9.89
C SER A 123 5.54 -6.86 -11.39
N ALA A 124 5.77 -7.88 -12.22
CA ALA A 124 5.66 -7.73 -13.68
C ALA A 124 4.24 -7.35 -14.09
N LEU A 125 3.22 -7.88 -13.41
CA LEU A 125 1.82 -7.54 -13.69
C LEU A 125 1.55 -6.07 -13.38
N MET A 126 1.99 -5.58 -12.24
CA MET A 126 1.83 -4.18 -11.83
C MET A 126 2.58 -3.25 -12.78
N ASP A 127 3.84 -3.56 -13.11
CA ASP A 127 4.66 -2.74 -14.00
C ASP A 127 4.00 -2.60 -15.37
N ARG A 128 3.51 -3.70 -15.94
CA ARG A 128 2.83 -3.70 -17.23
C ARG A 128 1.56 -2.87 -17.20
N ALA A 129 0.73 -3.09 -16.21
CA ALA A 129 -0.54 -2.39 -16.08
C ALA A 129 -0.34 -0.89 -15.83
N ALA A 130 0.62 -0.53 -14.99
CA ALA A 130 0.99 0.86 -14.74
C ALA A 130 1.48 1.55 -16.01
N SER A 131 2.36 0.89 -16.76
CA SER A 131 2.86 1.42 -18.03
C SER A 131 1.72 1.66 -19.02
N GLN A 132 0.79 0.73 -19.16
CA GLN A 132 -0.34 0.87 -20.08
C GLN A 132 -1.34 1.95 -19.64
N ALA A 133 -1.50 2.14 -18.33
CA ALA A 133 -2.38 3.18 -17.79
C ALA A 133 -1.70 4.55 -17.71
N GLY A 134 -0.40 4.63 -17.97
CA GLY A 134 0.34 5.90 -17.91
C GLY A 134 0.61 6.38 -16.48
N VAL A 135 0.67 5.47 -15.51
CA VAL A 135 1.01 5.80 -14.12
C VAL A 135 2.43 5.34 -13.78
N GLU A 136 3.07 6.07 -12.88
CA GLU A 136 4.40 5.75 -12.41
C GLU A 136 4.31 4.71 -11.28
N CYS A 137 5.13 3.66 -11.38
CA CYS A 137 5.25 2.65 -10.33
C CYS A 137 6.73 2.45 -10.01
N LEU A 138 7.10 2.73 -8.76
CA LEU A 138 8.49 2.71 -8.28
C LEU A 138 8.67 1.64 -7.22
N VAL A 139 9.80 0.95 -7.27
CA VAL A 139 10.20 0.00 -6.23
C VAL A 139 11.07 0.73 -5.21
N ILE A 140 10.65 0.74 -3.97
CA ILE A 140 11.42 1.29 -2.85
C ILE A 140 11.98 0.12 -2.06
N ARG A 141 13.29 -0.02 -2.10
CA ARG A 141 13.98 -1.08 -1.36
C ARG A 141 14.10 -0.70 0.11
N THR A 142 13.89 -1.66 0.93
CA THR A 142 13.94 -1.52 2.38
C THR A 142 15.10 -2.29 2.97
#